data_815aaf8bdf989df249c425e6fe959d83
#
_entry.id   815aaf8bdf989df249c425e6fe959d83
#
_cell.length_a   1.000
_cell.length_b   1.000
_cell.length_c   1.000
_cell.angle_alpha   90.00
_cell.angle_beta   90.00
_cell.angle_gamma   90.00
#
_symmetry.space_group_name_H-M   'P 1'
#
loop_
_entity.id
_entity.type
_entity.pdbx_description
1 polymer ?
#
loop_
_entity_poly.entity_id
_entity_poly.type
_entity_poly.pdbx_seq_one_letter_code
_entity_poly.pdbx_strand_id
1 'polypeptide(L)'
;MKTYFPYGPPIGHVKLPDELVKDFNKGCDDIIKDKNLSKSEDWSHQLVGQVEQELLIPKPVINKWGKWLGREVRTYLFEYLNQFQIPEQSIYKASEEQTLRAVNKSQINVKSAWYVRSFAGDYNPMHTHTDCELTCVGFLKVPDLSKERNKAGDSGEQFKDYSPGGSLEILNSSGSTHSHLESDVIGFAPKVGNWYLFPADLRHLVYPFKGDGERRSFSINMNSSIFGHGTN
;
A
#
# COMPACT_ATOMS: atom_id res chain seq x y z
N MET A 1 -3.49 -28.49 9.97
CA MET A 1 -3.55 -27.51 11.08
C MET A 1 -4.31 -26.32 10.56
N LYS A 2 -5.32 -25.84 11.28
CA LYS A 2 -6.08 -24.64 10.93
C LYS A 2 -5.51 -23.51 11.77
N THR A 3 -5.06 -22.43 11.14
CA THR A 3 -4.44 -21.28 11.82
C THR A 3 -5.46 -20.15 11.86
N TYR A 4 -5.63 -19.56 13.01
CA TYR A 4 -6.49 -18.40 13.21
C TYR A 4 -5.60 -17.18 13.45
N PHE A 5 -5.93 -16.07 12.84
CA PHE A 5 -5.29 -14.75 13.08
C PHE A 5 -6.31 -13.83 13.76
N PRO A 6 -6.56 -13.99 15.07
CA PRO A 6 -7.60 -13.22 15.75
C PRO A 6 -7.23 -11.76 15.95
N TYR A 7 -5.98 -11.40 15.72
CA TYR A 7 -5.44 -10.06 15.99
C TYR A 7 -4.65 -9.55 14.79
N GLY A 8 -4.91 -8.32 14.43
CA GLY A 8 -4.25 -7.61 13.35
C GLY A 8 -4.91 -7.82 11.98
N PRO A 9 -5.06 -6.74 11.23
CA PRO A 9 -5.61 -6.79 9.91
C PRO A 9 -4.63 -7.45 8.92
N PRO A 10 -5.10 -8.22 7.94
CA PRO A 10 -4.25 -8.78 6.91
C PRO A 10 -3.69 -7.67 6.01
N ILE A 11 -2.51 -7.91 5.46
CA ILE A 11 -1.92 -7.10 4.41
C ILE A 11 -1.99 -7.90 3.11
N GLY A 12 -2.70 -7.37 2.13
CA GLY A 12 -2.77 -7.97 0.81
C GLY A 12 -1.49 -7.72 0.03
N HIS A 13 -0.94 -8.75 -0.61
CA HIS A 13 0.19 -8.61 -1.53
C HIS A 13 -0.18 -9.18 -2.89
N VAL A 14 -0.14 -8.35 -3.91
CA VAL A 14 -0.50 -8.69 -5.29
C VAL A 14 0.63 -8.27 -6.23
N LYS A 15 0.81 -9.02 -7.31
CA LYS A 15 1.67 -8.62 -8.43
C LYS A 15 0.86 -7.78 -9.42
N LEU A 16 1.33 -6.57 -9.68
CA LEU A 16 0.82 -5.71 -10.73
C LEU A 16 1.11 -6.32 -12.11
N PRO A 17 0.17 -6.28 -13.05
CA PRO A 17 0.45 -6.56 -14.45
C PRO A 17 1.54 -5.62 -14.99
N ASP A 18 2.45 -6.12 -15.81
CA ASP A 18 3.53 -5.32 -16.42
C ASP A 18 2.97 -4.13 -17.22
N GLU A 19 1.86 -4.33 -17.91
CA GLU A 19 1.19 -3.27 -18.68
C GLU A 19 0.62 -2.17 -17.77
N LEU A 20 0.13 -2.52 -16.56
CA LEU A 20 -0.28 -1.52 -15.58
C LEU A 20 0.92 -0.70 -15.13
N VAL A 21 2.02 -1.35 -14.80
CA VAL A 21 3.27 -0.67 -14.40
C VAL A 21 3.74 0.29 -15.50
N LYS A 22 3.70 -0.12 -16.76
CA LYS A 22 4.04 0.73 -17.92
C LYS A 22 3.11 1.93 -18.05
N ASP A 23 1.80 1.70 -17.99
CA ASP A 23 0.80 2.77 -18.11
C ASP A 23 0.91 3.80 -16.99
N PHE A 24 1.08 3.34 -15.74
CA PHE A 24 1.25 4.24 -14.60
C PHE A 24 2.56 5.03 -14.70
N ASN A 25 3.66 4.39 -15.08
CA ASN A 25 4.91 5.10 -15.33
C ASN A 25 4.76 6.14 -16.43
N LYS A 26 4.12 5.76 -17.55
CA LYS A 26 3.86 6.70 -18.64
C LYS A 26 3.01 7.89 -18.18
N GLY A 27 1.94 7.65 -17.43
CA GLY A 27 1.10 8.71 -16.87
C GLY A 27 1.88 9.70 -16.01
N CYS A 28 2.76 9.20 -15.14
CA CYS A 28 3.65 10.03 -14.34
C CYS A 28 4.65 10.81 -15.21
N ASP A 29 5.30 10.13 -16.17
CA ASP A 29 6.29 10.76 -17.06
C ASP A 29 5.66 11.86 -17.95
N ASP A 30 4.42 11.67 -18.40
CA ASP A 30 3.69 12.68 -19.18
C ASP A 30 3.40 13.94 -18.35
N ILE A 31 3.05 13.79 -17.05
CA ILE A 31 2.87 14.93 -16.14
C ILE A 31 4.20 15.68 -15.94
N ILE A 32 5.28 14.96 -15.68
CA ILE A 32 6.60 15.56 -15.37
C ILE A 32 7.14 16.34 -16.57
N LYS A 33 6.88 15.92 -17.79
CA LYS A 33 7.33 16.58 -19.02
C LYS A 33 6.67 17.94 -19.25
N ASP A 34 5.45 18.12 -18.76
CA ASP A 34 4.70 19.36 -18.87
C ASP A 34 4.74 20.13 -17.53
N LYS A 35 5.48 21.23 -17.50
CA LYS A 35 5.65 22.04 -16.28
C LYS A 35 4.34 22.60 -15.73
N ASN A 36 3.37 22.90 -16.58
CA ASN A 36 2.07 23.43 -16.15
C ASN A 36 1.25 22.28 -15.53
N LEU A 37 1.23 21.12 -16.18
CA LEU A 37 0.55 19.94 -15.68
C LEU A 37 1.20 19.44 -14.38
N SER A 38 2.53 19.41 -14.30
CA SER A 38 3.27 19.07 -13.08
C SER A 38 2.92 19.95 -11.90
N LYS A 39 2.68 21.25 -12.14
CA LYS A 39 2.26 22.20 -11.10
C LYS A 39 0.79 22.05 -10.74
N SER A 40 -0.10 21.80 -11.71
CA SER A 40 -1.54 21.65 -11.44
C SER A 40 -1.90 20.33 -10.75
N GLU A 41 -1.15 19.27 -11.03
CA GLU A 41 -1.34 17.96 -10.43
C GLU A 41 -0.52 17.74 -9.15
N ASP A 42 0.23 18.75 -8.69
CA ASP A 42 0.98 18.68 -7.44
C ASP A 42 0.04 18.58 -6.24
N TRP A 43 0.14 17.45 -5.53
CA TRP A 43 -0.68 17.11 -4.38
C TRP A 43 0.12 17.09 -3.06
N SER A 44 1.42 17.41 -3.11
CA SER A 44 2.35 17.33 -1.99
C SER A 44 1.87 18.11 -0.75
N HIS A 45 1.16 19.23 -0.96
CA HIS A 45 0.63 20.07 0.12
C HIS A 45 -0.49 19.41 0.96
N GLN A 46 -1.06 18.31 0.49
CA GLN A 46 -2.10 17.52 1.20
C GLN A 46 -1.52 16.30 1.93
N LEU A 47 -0.24 16.03 1.77
CA LEU A 47 0.40 14.81 2.22
C LEU A 47 1.56 15.10 3.18
N VAL A 48 1.97 14.09 3.92
CA VAL A 48 3.02 14.21 4.95
C VAL A 48 4.41 13.86 4.45
N GLY A 49 4.51 13.40 3.21
CA GLY A 49 5.76 12.97 2.60
C GLY A 49 6.82 14.08 2.60
N GLN A 50 8.03 13.72 2.96
CA GLN A 50 9.23 14.55 2.78
C GLN A 50 9.96 14.01 1.55
N VAL A 51 9.34 14.23 0.40
CA VAL A 51 9.71 13.65 -0.89
C VAL A 51 9.79 14.74 -1.97
N GLU A 52 10.46 14.45 -3.07
CA GLU A 52 10.62 15.40 -4.17
C GLU A 52 9.27 15.88 -4.71
N GLN A 53 8.33 14.95 -4.93
CA GLN A 53 7.05 15.31 -5.52
C GLN A 53 5.97 14.24 -5.33
N GLU A 54 4.74 14.68 -5.10
CA GLU A 54 3.55 13.85 -5.08
C GLU A 54 2.52 14.40 -6.07
N LEU A 55 2.13 13.60 -7.06
CA LEU A 55 1.33 14.03 -8.21
C LEU A 55 0.04 13.23 -8.31
N LEU A 56 -1.10 13.89 -8.52
CA LEU A 56 -2.36 13.17 -8.78
C LEU A 56 -2.26 12.26 -10.01
N ILE A 57 -2.82 11.07 -9.90
CA ILE A 57 -2.91 10.15 -11.03
C ILE A 57 -4.07 10.58 -11.93
N PRO A 58 -3.85 10.77 -13.24
CA PRO A 58 -4.92 11.14 -14.16
C PRO A 58 -6.06 10.12 -14.17
N LYS A 59 -7.30 10.63 -14.09
CA LYS A 59 -8.51 9.78 -14.12
C LYS A 59 -8.53 8.75 -15.26
N PRO A 60 -8.09 9.06 -16.49
CA PRO A 60 -8.04 8.06 -17.56
C PRO A 60 -7.15 6.85 -17.23
N VAL A 61 -6.03 7.05 -16.52
CA VAL A 61 -5.12 5.97 -16.09
C VAL A 61 -5.83 5.07 -15.08
N ILE A 62 -6.45 5.66 -14.06
CA ILE A 62 -7.24 4.90 -13.06
C ILE A 62 -8.40 4.16 -13.72
N ASN A 63 -9.16 4.81 -14.58
CA ASN A 63 -10.34 4.23 -15.23
C ASN A 63 -9.99 3.04 -16.12
N LYS A 64 -8.86 3.11 -16.84
CA LYS A 64 -8.37 1.99 -17.67
C LYS A 64 -8.19 0.71 -16.84
N TRP A 65 -7.72 0.84 -15.63
CA TRP A 65 -7.39 -0.29 -14.72
C TRP A 65 -8.44 -0.54 -13.64
N GLY A 66 -9.50 0.25 -13.58
CA GLY A 66 -10.52 0.21 -12.53
C GLY A 66 -11.16 -1.17 -12.33
N LYS A 67 -11.41 -1.93 -13.41
CA LYS A 67 -11.95 -3.29 -13.31
C LYS A 67 -10.97 -4.25 -12.64
N TRP A 68 -9.69 -4.17 -13.00
CA TRP A 68 -8.65 -5.02 -12.41
C TRP A 68 -8.43 -4.63 -10.94
N LEU A 69 -8.20 -3.35 -10.65
CA LEU A 69 -8.03 -2.86 -9.29
C LEU A 69 -9.22 -3.24 -8.39
N GLY A 70 -10.45 -3.02 -8.87
CA GLY A 70 -11.66 -3.36 -8.12
C GLY A 70 -11.80 -4.86 -7.84
N ARG A 71 -11.35 -5.73 -8.75
CA ARG A 71 -11.33 -7.17 -8.52
C ARG A 71 -10.36 -7.54 -7.39
N GLU A 72 -9.13 -7.05 -7.44
CA GLU A 72 -8.13 -7.38 -6.43
C GLU A 72 -8.52 -6.83 -5.05
N VAL A 73 -9.10 -5.62 -5.00
CA VAL A 73 -9.64 -5.06 -3.75
C VAL A 73 -10.77 -5.94 -3.20
N ARG A 74 -11.68 -6.44 -4.03
CA ARG A 74 -12.73 -7.38 -3.57
C ARG A 74 -12.13 -8.69 -3.07
N THR A 75 -11.12 -9.23 -3.73
CA THR A 75 -10.41 -10.42 -3.24
C THR A 75 -9.82 -10.17 -1.87
N TYR A 76 -9.15 -9.02 -1.67
CA TYR A 76 -8.62 -8.63 -0.37
C TYR A 76 -9.73 -8.51 0.69
N LEU A 77 -10.84 -7.86 0.37
CA LEU A 77 -11.98 -7.70 1.29
C LEU A 77 -12.61 -9.06 1.67
N PHE A 78 -12.67 -9.98 0.72
CA PHE A 78 -13.16 -11.34 0.98
C PHE A 78 -12.25 -12.07 1.97
N GLU A 79 -10.94 -12.06 1.76
CA GLU A 79 -9.96 -12.65 2.67
C GLU A 79 -10.00 -11.96 4.05
N TYR A 80 -10.06 -10.62 4.08
CA TYR A 80 -10.19 -9.83 5.29
C TYR A 80 -11.40 -10.26 6.11
N LEU A 81 -12.58 -10.27 5.52
CA LEU A 81 -13.83 -10.59 6.22
C LEU A 81 -13.88 -12.05 6.69
N ASN A 82 -13.32 -12.99 5.91
CA ASN A 82 -13.27 -14.38 6.29
C ASN A 82 -12.32 -14.67 7.46
N GLN A 83 -11.19 -13.93 7.56
CA GLN A 83 -10.24 -14.13 8.65
C GLN A 83 -10.80 -13.69 10.01
N PHE A 84 -11.65 -12.67 10.04
CA PHE A 84 -12.29 -12.20 11.28
C PHE A 84 -13.54 -12.98 11.67
N GLN A 85 -14.02 -13.89 10.83
CA GLN A 85 -15.10 -14.78 11.17
C GLN A 85 -14.53 -15.97 11.96
N ILE A 86 -14.61 -15.90 13.31
CA ILE A 86 -14.48 -17.09 14.14
C ILE A 86 -15.78 -17.88 13.94
N PRO A 87 -15.79 -19.00 13.17
CA PRO A 87 -17.01 -19.61 12.67
C PRO A 87 -17.96 -20.11 13.77
N GLU A 88 -17.46 -20.34 14.98
CA GLU A 88 -18.17 -21.02 16.06
C GLU A 88 -18.67 -20.08 17.17
N GLN A 89 -18.16 -18.86 17.26
CA GLN A 89 -18.46 -17.94 18.37
C GLN A 89 -18.97 -16.57 17.95
N SER A 90 -18.99 -16.24 16.68
CA SER A 90 -19.47 -14.95 16.19
C SER A 90 -21.00 -14.93 16.11
N ILE A 91 -21.62 -13.96 16.75
CA ILE A 91 -23.05 -13.65 16.58
C ILE A 91 -23.38 -13.13 15.18
N TYR A 92 -22.38 -12.77 14.39
CA TYR A 92 -22.48 -12.28 13.01
C TYR A 92 -21.97 -13.32 12.00
N LYS A 93 -22.50 -14.55 12.07
CA LYS A 93 -22.12 -15.60 11.11
C LYS A 93 -22.69 -15.32 9.73
N ALA A 94 -21.94 -14.62 8.88
CA ALA A 94 -22.14 -14.77 7.46
C ALA A 94 -21.43 -16.06 6.98
N SER A 95 -22.09 -16.88 6.19
CA SER A 95 -21.40 -17.99 5.51
C SER A 95 -20.39 -17.42 4.50
N GLU A 96 -19.38 -18.21 4.14
CA GLU A 96 -18.42 -17.85 3.08
C GLU A 96 -19.15 -17.40 1.80
N GLU A 97 -20.22 -18.11 1.44
CA GLU A 97 -21.05 -17.78 0.28
C GLU A 97 -21.75 -16.42 0.43
N GLN A 98 -22.26 -16.09 1.62
CA GLN A 98 -22.87 -14.79 1.90
C GLN A 98 -21.83 -13.66 1.84
N THR A 99 -20.65 -13.89 2.41
CA THR A 99 -19.51 -12.95 2.34
C THR A 99 -19.09 -12.71 0.89
N LEU A 100 -18.92 -13.78 0.11
CA LEU A 100 -18.56 -13.69 -1.29
C LEU A 100 -19.61 -12.91 -2.11
N ARG A 101 -20.89 -13.18 -1.88
CA ARG A 101 -21.99 -12.43 -2.55
C ARG A 101 -21.97 -10.94 -2.19
N ALA A 102 -21.76 -10.61 -0.91
CA ALA A 102 -21.70 -9.22 -0.45
C ALA A 102 -20.51 -8.47 -1.07
N VAL A 103 -19.33 -9.08 -1.03
CA VAL A 103 -18.11 -8.52 -1.61
C VAL A 103 -18.24 -8.32 -3.12
N ASN A 104 -18.78 -9.30 -3.84
CA ASN A 104 -18.95 -9.20 -5.30
C ASN A 104 -19.94 -8.10 -5.71
N LYS A 105 -20.92 -7.79 -4.87
CA LYS A 105 -21.87 -6.68 -5.09
C LYS A 105 -21.35 -5.34 -4.63
N SER A 106 -20.25 -5.31 -3.84
CA SER A 106 -19.73 -4.06 -3.30
C SER A 106 -19.18 -3.15 -4.40
N GLN A 107 -19.44 -1.87 -4.23
CA GLN A 107 -18.82 -0.81 -5.02
C GLN A 107 -17.53 -0.36 -4.37
N ILE A 108 -16.47 -0.26 -5.17
CA ILE A 108 -15.18 0.27 -4.73
C ILE A 108 -15.05 1.68 -5.29
N ASN A 109 -14.96 2.66 -4.40
CA ASN A 109 -14.87 4.07 -4.73
C ASN A 109 -13.45 4.57 -4.47
N VAL A 110 -12.78 5.04 -5.51
CA VAL A 110 -11.48 5.72 -5.38
C VAL A 110 -11.74 7.14 -4.88
N LYS A 111 -11.19 7.48 -3.73
CA LYS A 111 -11.27 8.82 -3.12
C LYS A 111 -10.16 9.73 -3.62
N SER A 112 -8.94 9.21 -3.62
CA SER A 112 -7.75 9.89 -4.13
C SER A 112 -6.75 8.87 -4.65
N ALA A 113 -5.92 9.29 -5.60
CA ALA A 113 -4.85 8.44 -6.14
C ALA A 113 -3.70 9.34 -6.57
N TRP A 114 -2.47 9.01 -6.16
CA TRP A 114 -1.30 9.82 -6.46
C TRP A 114 -0.03 9.00 -6.64
N TYR A 115 0.90 9.53 -7.39
CA TYR A 115 2.27 9.06 -7.49
C TYR A 115 3.11 9.68 -6.38
N VAL A 116 4.07 8.93 -5.87
CA VAL A 116 5.10 9.41 -4.96
C VAL A 116 6.45 9.25 -5.65
N ARG A 117 7.16 10.36 -5.84
CA ARG A 117 8.51 10.40 -6.42
C ARG A 117 9.50 10.72 -5.31
N SER A 118 10.36 9.78 -5.03
CA SER A 118 11.37 9.89 -3.97
C SER A 118 12.77 9.70 -4.53
N PHE A 119 13.70 10.44 -4.00
CA PHE A 119 15.13 10.37 -4.29
C PHE A 119 15.92 10.11 -3.01
N ALA A 120 17.25 10.08 -3.10
CA ALA A 120 18.11 9.82 -1.95
C ALA A 120 17.83 10.80 -0.79
N GLY A 121 17.53 10.26 0.39
CA GLY A 121 17.18 11.03 1.58
C GLY A 121 15.69 11.28 1.77
N ASP A 122 14.86 11.10 0.75
CA ASP A 122 13.41 11.28 0.83
C ASP A 122 12.75 10.15 1.63
N TYR A 123 11.71 10.49 2.40
CA TYR A 123 10.99 9.54 3.24
C TYR A 123 9.53 9.97 3.45
N ASN A 124 8.69 9.02 3.86
CA ASN A 124 7.38 9.34 4.41
C ASN A 124 7.40 9.04 5.90
N PRO A 125 7.14 10.04 6.77
CA PRO A 125 7.06 9.83 8.22
C PRO A 125 5.91 8.88 8.55
N MET A 126 5.90 8.36 9.77
CA MET A 126 4.82 7.50 10.25
C MET A 126 3.48 8.25 10.22
N HIS A 127 2.50 7.68 9.53
CA HIS A 127 1.18 8.27 9.34
C HIS A 127 0.09 7.20 9.14
N THR A 128 -1.14 7.66 9.08
CA THR A 128 -2.33 6.91 8.66
C THR A 128 -3.07 7.73 7.60
N HIS A 129 -4.03 7.13 6.91
CA HIS A 129 -4.88 7.86 5.98
C HIS A 129 -6.25 8.11 6.61
N THR A 130 -6.82 9.27 6.33
CA THR A 130 -8.15 9.68 6.78
C THR A 130 -9.16 9.66 5.63
N ASP A 131 -10.46 9.65 5.95
CA ASP A 131 -11.57 9.69 4.99
C ASP A 131 -11.60 8.52 3.99
N CYS A 132 -10.92 7.43 4.31
CA CYS A 132 -10.93 6.19 3.53
C CYS A 132 -10.80 4.97 4.45
N GLU A 133 -11.21 3.81 3.95
CA GLU A 133 -11.16 2.53 4.67
C GLU A 133 -9.92 1.73 4.31
N LEU A 134 -9.51 1.83 3.05
CA LEU A 134 -8.40 1.09 2.47
C LEU A 134 -7.43 2.03 1.80
N THR A 135 -6.16 1.70 1.92
CA THR A 135 -5.08 2.32 1.16
C THR A 135 -4.17 1.27 0.56
N CYS A 136 -3.27 1.70 -0.29
CA CYS A 136 -2.31 0.81 -0.92
C CYS A 136 -1.01 1.51 -1.26
N VAL A 137 0.05 0.72 -1.46
CA VAL A 137 1.32 1.18 -2.02
C VAL A 137 1.75 0.23 -3.13
N GLY A 138 1.92 0.74 -4.35
CA GLY A 138 2.43 -0.01 -5.50
C GLY A 138 3.74 0.56 -6.03
N PHE A 139 4.72 -0.30 -6.30
CA PHE A 139 6.05 0.11 -6.73
C PHE A 139 6.18 0.09 -8.26
N LEU A 140 6.52 1.23 -8.85
CA LEU A 140 6.63 1.46 -10.29
C LEU A 140 8.07 1.55 -10.79
N LYS A 141 8.96 2.18 -9.98
CA LYS A 141 10.40 2.24 -10.21
C LYS A 141 11.12 2.03 -8.89
N VAL A 142 12.26 1.38 -8.93
CA VAL A 142 13.12 1.17 -7.76
C VAL A 142 14.56 1.36 -8.21
N PRO A 143 15.33 2.22 -7.55
CA PRO A 143 16.75 2.39 -7.83
C PRO A 143 17.55 1.15 -7.41
N ASP A 144 18.79 1.08 -7.79
CA ASP A 144 19.70 0.03 -7.31
C ASP A 144 20.05 0.27 -5.83
N LEU A 145 19.45 -0.52 -4.96
CA LEU A 145 19.68 -0.50 -3.51
C LEU A 145 20.68 -1.56 -3.03
N SER A 146 21.36 -2.24 -3.92
CA SER A 146 22.30 -3.32 -3.58
C SER A 146 23.44 -2.86 -2.68
N LYS A 147 23.91 -1.64 -2.91
CA LYS A 147 24.98 -1.04 -2.09
C LYS A 147 24.55 -0.72 -0.63
N GLU A 148 23.27 -0.56 -0.38
CA GLU A 148 22.76 -0.30 0.97
C GLU A 148 22.68 -1.57 1.80
N ARG A 149 22.32 -2.67 1.18
CA ARG A 149 22.25 -3.98 1.85
C ARG A 149 23.60 -4.43 2.40
N ASN A 150 24.69 -4.04 1.72
CA ASN A 150 26.05 -4.43 2.13
C ASN A 150 26.59 -3.60 3.30
N LYS A 151 26.01 -2.44 3.63
CA LYS A 151 26.46 -1.57 4.72
C LYS A 151 25.82 -1.88 6.08
N ALA A 152 24.71 -2.59 6.10
CA ALA A 152 24.07 -3.06 7.34
C ALA A 152 24.88 -4.15 8.04
N GLY A 153 25.94 -4.67 7.41
CA GLY A 153 26.75 -5.79 7.87
C GLY A 153 27.68 -5.55 9.05
N ASP A 154 27.85 -4.32 9.52
CA ASP A 154 28.78 -4.02 10.63
C ASP A 154 28.18 -4.21 12.04
N SER A 155 26.89 -4.47 12.16
CA SER A 155 26.17 -4.58 13.44
C SER A 155 25.92 -6.02 13.92
N GLY A 156 26.58 -7.02 13.33
CA GLY A 156 26.47 -8.43 13.71
C GLY A 156 25.70 -9.28 12.69
N GLU A 157 25.96 -10.59 12.73
CA GLU A 157 25.42 -11.54 11.74
C GLU A 157 23.89 -11.59 11.66
N GLN A 158 23.23 -11.20 12.74
CA GLN A 158 21.79 -11.22 12.89
C GLN A 158 21.04 -10.22 11.96
N PHE A 159 21.74 -9.19 11.47
CA PHE A 159 21.13 -8.10 10.68
C PHE A 159 21.79 -7.91 9.31
N LYS A 160 22.59 -8.85 8.86
CA LYS A 160 23.36 -8.74 7.58
C LYS A 160 22.50 -8.47 6.36
N ASP A 161 21.26 -8.93 6.37
CA ASP A 161 20.34 -8.82 5.22
C ASP A 161 19.24 -7.77 5.41
N TYR A 162 19.21 -7.09 6.55
CA TYR A 162 18.20 -6.06 6.81
C TYR A 162 18.72 -4.69 6.41
N SER A 163 18.15 -4.16 5.32
CA SER A 163 18.30 -2.75 4.96
C SER A 163 16.92 -2.12 4.87
N PRO A 164 16.61 -1.15 5.72
CA PRO A 164 15.34 -0.44 5.63
C PRO A 164 15.28 0.52 4.43
N GLY A 165 16.36 0.70 3.68
CA GLY A 165 16.47 1.67 2.59
C GLY A 165 15.32 1.61 1.60
N GLY A 166 14.49 2.65 1.55
CA GLY A 166 13.32 2.76 0.72
C GLY A 166 12.17 1.78 1.06
N SER A 167 12.29 1.00 2.15
CA SER A 167 11.27 0.02 2.55
C SER A 167 10.00 0.69 3.06
N LEU A 168 8.88 0.06 2.76
CA LEU A 168 7.60 0.33 3.42
C LEU A 168 7.55 -0.49 4.71
N GLU A 169 7.31 0.13 5.85
CA GLU A 169 6.98 -0.56 7.08
C GLU A 169 5.55 -0.27 7.50
N ILE A 170 4.87 -1.31 7.97
CA ILE A 170 3.51 -1.25 8.51
C ILE A 170 3.56 -1.75 9.94
N LEU A 171 2.97 -0.96 10.85
CA LEU A 171 2.98 -1.21 12.27
C LEU A 171 1.60 -1.66 12.75
N ASN A 172 1.58 -2.75 13.51
CA ASN A 172 0.39 -3.16 14.25
C ASN A 172 0.42 -2.52 15.64
N SER A 173 -0.60 -1.72 15.96
CA SER A 173 -0.69 -0.99 17.23
C SER A 173 -1.19 -1.82 18.41
N SER A 174 -1.31 -3.14 18.29
CA SER A 174 -1.88 -3.99 19.35
C SER A 174 -1.02 -4.15 20.62
N GLY A 175 0.14 -3.51 20.67
CA GLY A 175 0.87 -3.23 21.92
C GLY A 175 1.60 -4.40 22.56
N SER A 176 1.74 -5.54 21.90
CA SER A 176 2.59 -6.62 22.39
C SER A 176 4.02 -6.45 21.89
N THR A 177 4.91 -6.09 22.77
CA THR A 177 6.24 -5.61 22.36
C THR A 177 7.36 -6.63 22.49
N HIS A 178 7.13 -7.84 23.00
CA HIS A 178 8.25 -8.71 23.38
C HIS A 178 8.02 -10.22 23.22
N SER A 179 7.16 -10.65 22.31
CA SER A 179 7.03 -12.09 22.01
C SER A 179 7.88 -12.46 20.79
N HIS A 180 8.65 -13.54 20.89
CA HIS A 180 9.32 -14.12 19.72
C HIS A 180 8.36 -14.65 18.64
N LEU A 181 7.07 -14.70 18.94
CA LEU A 181 6.01 -15.19 18.06
C LEU A 181 5.13 -14.08 17.49
N GLU A 182 5.32 -12.84 17.94
CA GLU A 182 4.56 -11.67 17.50
C GLU A 182 5.52 -10.61 16.98
N SER A 183 5.22 -10.05 15.84
CA SER A 183 5.89 -8.86 15.31
C SER A 183 4.85 -7.74 15.22
N ASP A 184 5.15 -6.61 15.82
CA ASP A 184 4.38 -5.38 15.70
C ASP A 184 4.73 -4.57 14.44
N VAL A 185 5.76 -5.02 13.71
CA VAL A 185 6.24 -4.37 12.49
C VAL A 185 6.46 -5.40 11.40
N ILE A 186 6.00 -5.07 10.21
CA ILE A 186 6.32 -5.82 8.99
C ILE A 186 6.92 -4.89 7.95
N GLY A 187 8.10 -5.24 7.44
CA GLY A 187 8.81 -4.46 6.43
C GLY A 187 8.75 -5.09 5.05
N PHE A 188 8.56 -4.26 4.04
CA PHE A 188 8.53 -4.66 2.63
C PHE A 188 9.58 -3.90 1.85
N ALA A 189 10.61 -4.59 1.38
CA ALA A 189 11.59 -4.02 0.48
C ALA A 189 10.91 -3.59 -0.85
N PRO A 190 11.25 -2.42 -1.40
CA PRO A 190 10.68 -1.97 -2.65
C PRO A 190 11.08 -2.91 -3.79
N LYS A 191 10.08 -3.33 -4.56
CA LYS A 191 10.26 -4.18 -5.74
C LYS A 191 9.23 -3.80 -6.79
N VAL A 192 9.68 -3.47 -7.99
CA VAL A 192 8.78 -3.13 -9.10
C VAL A 192 7.72 -4.21 -9.31
N GLY A 193 6.48 -3.78 -9.45
CA GLY A 193 5.32 -4.64 -9.64
C GLY A 193 4.75 -5.23 -8.34
N ASN A 194 5.35 -5.01 -7.17
CA ASN A 194 4.69 -5.34 -5.91
C ASN A 194 3.65 -4.27 -5.56
N TRP A 195 2.50 -4.72 -5.11
CA TRP A 195 1.40 -3.88 -4.65
C TRP A 195 0.86 -4.43 -3.33
N TYR A 196 0.79 -3.56 -2.32
CA TYR A 196 0.33 -3.90 -0.98
C TYR A 196 -0.93 -3.14 -0.65
N LEU A 197 -1.99 -3.87 -0.20
CA LEU A 197 -3.26 -3.33 0.27
C LEU A 197 -3.37 -3.54 1.78
N PHE A 198 -3.89 -2.54 2.47
CA PHE A 198 -4.10 -2.61 3.92
C PHE A 198 -5.14 -1.58 4.38
N PRO A 199 -5.73 -1.75 5.60
CA PRO A 199 -6.60 -0.75 6.18
C PRO A 199 -5.91 0.61 6.34
N ALA A 200 -6.65 1.67 6.06
CA ALA A 200 -6.14 3.04 6.03
C ALA A 200 -5.66 3.56 7.40
N ASP A 201 -6.18 3.00 8.49
CA ASP A 201 -5.82 3.35 9.87
C ASP A 201 -4.54 2.65 10.38
N LEU A 202 -3.99 1.70 9.61
CA LEU A 202 -2.69 1.11 9.94
C LEU A 202 -1.58 2.14 9.79
N ARG A 203 -0.84 2.33 10.87
CA ARG A 203 0.35 3.18 10.87
C ARG A 203 1.40 2.59 9.95
N HIS A 204 1.94 3.43 9.09
CA HIS A 204 3.00 3.02 8.18
C HIS A 204 3.94 4.17 7.88
N LEU A 205 5.11 3.82 7.41
CA LEU A 205 6.18 4.76 7.07
C LEU A 205 6.99 4.24 5.88
N VAL A 206 7.76 5.10 5.27
CA VAL A 206 8.72 4.73 4.23
C VAL A 206 10.09 5.26 4.59
N TYR A 207 11.06 4.37 4.69
CA TYR A 207 12.45 4.75 4.98
C TYR A 207 13.10 5.49 3.83
N PRO A 208 14.00 6.45 4.13
CA PRO A 208 14.88 7.02 3.13
C PRO A 208 15.85 5.96 2.58
N PHE A 209 16.40 6.24 1.42
CA PHE A 209 17.48 5.46 0.82
C PHE A 209 18.62 6.37 0.37
N LYS A 210 19.79 5.80 0.05
CA LYS A 210 21.01 6.56 -0.29
C LYS A 210 21.47 6.37 -1.73
N GLY A 211 20.88 5.40 -2.45
CA GLY A 211 21.24 5.10 -3.83
C GLY A 211 20.81 6.20 -4.80
N ASP A 212 21.50 6.30 -5.94
CA ASP A 212 21.09 7.20 -7.02
C ASP A 212 19.86 6.67 -7.76
N GLY A 213 19.03 7.60 -8.22
CA GLY A 213 17.86 7.29 -9.03
C GLY A 213 16.53 7.52 -8.32
N GLU A 214 15.45 7.34 -9.07
CA GLU A 214 14.08 7.57 -8.62
C GLU A 214 13.46 6.27 -8.07
N ARG A 215 12.95 6.31 -6.82
CA ARG A 215 11.94 5.39 -6.33
C ARG A 215 10.59 5.99 -6.62
N ARG A 216 9.82 5.35 -7.48
CA ARG A 216 8.45 5.76 -7.80
C ARG A 216 7.47 4.73 -7.29
N SER A 217 6.51 5.17 -6.51
CA SER A 217 5.36 4.39 -6.09
C SER A 217 4.07 5.13 -6.39
N PHE A 218 2.94 4.45 -6.17
CA PHE A 218 1.63 5.09 -6.16
C PHE A 218 0.85 4.64 -4.94
N SER A 219 -0.07 5.48 -4.51
CA SER A 219 -1.06 5.18 -3.49
C SER A 219 -2.46 5.47 -4.01
N ILE A 220 -3.44 4.69 -3.53
CA ILE A 220 -4.86 4.90 -3.83
C ILE A 220 -5.63 4.73 -2.53
N ASN A 221 -6.39 5.75 -2.16
CA ASN A 221 -7.34 5.69 -1.05
C ASN A 221 -8.71 5.28 -1.58
N MET A 222 -9.34 4.33 -0.88
CA MET A 222 -10.57 3.69 -1.36
C MET A 222 -11.56 3.48 -0.22
N ASN A 223 -12.87 3.56 -0.58
CA ASN A 223 -13.97 3.12 0.25
C ASN A 223 -14.71 1.97 -0.41
N SER A 224 -15.34 1.13 0.40
CA SER A 224 -16.21 0.06 -0.08
C SER A 224 -17.61 0.18 0.50
N SER A 225 -18.63 0.01 -0.33
CA SER A 225 -20.03 0.02 0.13
C SER A 225 -20.34 -1.13 1.11
N ILE A 226 -19.46 -2.10 1.25
CA ILE A 226 -19.62 -3.21 2.22
C ILE A 226 -19.58 -2.74 3.68
N PHE A 227 -18.91 -1.60 3.94
CA PHE A 227 -18.81 -0.99 5.27
C PHE A 227 -19.85 0.12 5.51
N GLY A 228 -20.84 0.26 4.64
CA GLY A 228 -21.95 1.18 4.81
C GLY A 228 -21.69 2.62 4.34
N HIS A 229 -20.51 2.92 3.84
CA HIS A 229 -20.26 4.20 3.17
C HIS A 229 -20.85 4.15 1.75
N GLY A 230 -22.16 4.41 1.68
CA GLY A 230 -22.85 4.55 0.41
C GLY A 230 -22.27 5.71 -0.40
N THR A 231 -22.39 5.57 -1.71
CA THR A 231 -22.12 6.63 -2.67
C THR A 231 -22.98 7.88 -2.34
N ASN A 232 -22.35 8.88 -1.75
CA ASN A 232 -22.80 10.27 -1.84
C ASN A 232 -22.07 10.95 -2.98
#